data_446b41833f89cf18f9f82b183b69ae55
#
_entry.id   446b41833f89cf18f9f82b183b69ae55
#
_cell.length_a   1.000
_cell.length_b   1.000
_cell.length_c   1.000
_cell.angle_alpha   90.00
_cell.angle_beta   90.00
_cell.angle_gamma   90.00
#
_symmetry.space_group_name_H-M   'P 1'
#
loop_
_entity.id
_entity.type
_entity.pdbx_description
1 polymer ?
#
loop_
_entity_poly.entity_id
_entity_poly.type
_entity_poly.pdbx_seq_one_letter_code
_entity_poly.pdbx_strand_id
1 'polypeptide(L)'
;MSTSLPVAASQPPSDRVYFPGLNGIRALAAFSVLIAHTYEFKWRMGIVLPPDYPRFLFTGLHAVIIFFVLSGFLITYLLLVEIHKTGTVSVPKFYLRRALRIWPVYYVTVFFGLIVIPLIVQASGFTGVFVPEQINGIQWVLYLLLAPNAVGFFGTPSSITAQLWSIGIEEQFYIIWPVLSKIFARRMLVALIGVIAFK
;
A
#
# COMPACT_ATOMS: atom_id res chain seq x y z
N MET A 1 49.43 11.36 37.53
CA MET A 1 48.89 10.62 36.40
C MET A 1 47.40 10.90 36.34
N SER A 2 46.99 11.86 35.49
CA SER A 2 45.59 12.23 35.30
C SER A 2 45.07 11.48 34.06
N THR A 3 44.25 10.49 34.27
CA THR A 3 43.58 9.72 33.20
C THR A 3 42.33 10.51 32.78
N SER A 4 42.44 11.26 31.70
CA SER A 4 41.28 11.86 31.01
C SER A 4 40.45 10.75 30.36
N LEU A 5 39.22 10.56 30.84
CA LEU A 5 38.24 9.68 30.20
C LEU A 5 37.88 10.25 28.78
N PRO A 6 37.75 9.38 27.75
CA PRO A 6 37.35 9.83 26.44
C PRO A 6 35.90 10.37 26.52
N VAL A 7 35.72 11.63 26.11
CA VAL A 7 34.40 12.22 25.88
C VAL A 7 33.75 11.42 24.76
N ALA A 8 32.68 10.70 25.09
CA ALA A 8 31.86 10.01 24.07
C ALA A 8 31.35 11.06 23.08
N ALA A 9 31.79 10.96 21.84
CA ALA A 9 31.32 11.80 20.76
C ALA A 9 29.79 11.59 20.63
N SER A 10 29.03 12.65 20.95
CA SER A 10 27.59 12.67 20.75
C SER A 10 27.29 12.46 19.27
N GLN A 11 26.72 11.32 18.92
CA GLN A 11 26.23 11.10 17.56
C GLN A 11 25.24 12.22 17.21
N PRO A 12 25.36 12.84 16.00
CA PRO A 12 24.38 13.82 15.59
C PRO A 12 22.99 13.20 15.61
N PRO A 13 21.96 13.93 16.08
CA PRO A 13 20.60 13.41 16.15
C PRO A 13 20.20 12.92 14.77
N SER A 14 19.82 11.66 14.67
CA SER A 14 19.35 11.10 13.40
C SER A 14 18.10 11.89 12.99
N ASP A 15 18.16 12.59 11.88
CA ASP A 15 17.06 13.40 11.30
C ASP A 15 15.84 12.53 10.88
N ARG A 16 15.82 11.27 11.31
CA ARG A 16 14.77 10.31 11.04
C ARG A 16 13.60 10.53 11.99
N VAL A 17 12.51 10.98 11.41
CA VAL A 17 11.24 11.04 12.13
C VAL A 17 10.81 9.62 12.52
N TYR A 18 10.75 9.38 13.81
CA TYR A 18 10.32 8.09 14.37
C TYR A 18 9.08 8.30 15.25
N PHE A 19 8.01 7.58 14.93
CA PHE A 19 6.79 7.55 15.73
C PHE A 19 6.73 6.22 16.47
N PRO A 20 6.91 6.20 17.79
CA PRO A 20 6.75 4.99 18.60
C PRO A 20 5.34 4.42 18.40
N GLY A 21 5.24 3.13 18.15
CA GLY A 21 3.95 2.44 18.00
C GLY A 21 3.38 2.37 16.57
N LEU A 22 3.69 3.29 15.65
CA LEU A 22 3.17 3.19 14.26
C LEU A 22 3.59 1.89 13.55
N ASN A 23 4.80 1.42 13.81
CA ASN A 23 5.26 0.14 13.25
C ASN A 23 4.49 -1.05 13.84
N GLY A 24 4.12 -0.98 15.13
CA GLY A 24 3.28 -2.00 15.77
C GLY A 24 1.88 -2.05 15.14
N ILE A 25 1.23 -0.90 14.95
CA ILE A 25 -0.09 -0.83 14.31
C ILE A 25 -0.02 -1.37 12.87
N ARG A 26 1.03 -1.02 12.11
CA ARG A 26 1.25 -1.55 10.75
C ARG A 26 1.44 -3.06 10.75
N ALA A 27 2.21 -3.60 11.70
CA ALA A 27 2.42 -5.03 11.82
C ALA A 27 1.12 -5.76 12.13
N LEU A 28 0.30 -5.25 13.04
CA LEU A 28 -1.02 -5.81 13.36
C LEU A 28 -1.97 -5.75 12.16
N ALA A 29 -2.00 -4.62 11.44
CA ALA A 29 -2.80 -4.48 10.23
C ALA A 29 -2.35 -5.45 9.13
N ALA A 30 -1.02 -5.61 8.90
CA ALA A 30 -0.48 -6.56 7.93
C ALA A 30 -0.84 -8.01 8.29
N PHE A 31 -0.75 -8.36 9.57
CA PHE A 31 -1.12 -9.68 10.07
C PHE A 31 -2.61 -9.96 9.87
N SER A 32 -3.47 -8.96 10.12
CA SER A 32 -4.92 -9.06 9.88
C SER A 32 -5.23 -9.28 8.39
N VAL A 33 -4.55 -8.58 7.48
CA VAL A 33 -4.68 -8.79 6.02
C VAL A 33 -4.26 -10.22 5.64
N LEU A 34 -3.12 -10.69 6.17
CA LEU A 34 -2.63 -12.05 5.90
C LEU A 34 -3.65 -13.11 6.34
N ILE A 35 -4.19 -12.95 7.54
CA ILE A 35 -5.23 -13.86 8.06
C ILE A 35 -6.46 -13.80 7.16
N ALA A 36 -6.96 -12.62 6.81
CA ALA A 36 -8.13 -12.46 5.95
C ALA A 36 -7.95 -13.17 4.59
N HIS A 37 -6.80 -12.99 3.94
CA HIS A 37 -6.51 -13.68 2.68
C HIS A 37 -6.35 -15.19 2.85
N THR A 38 -5.79 -15.65 3.97
CA THR A 38 -5.72 -17.09 4.26
C THR A 38 -7.10 -17.72 4.37
N TYR A 39 -8.06 -17.03 4.99
CA TYR A 39 -9.42 -17.51 5.11
C TYR A 39 -10.19 -17.41 3.78
N GLU A 40 -10.02 -16.34 3.04
CA GLU A 40 -10.58 -16.22 1.69
C GLU A 40 -10.11 -17.37 0.80
N PHE A 41 -8.82 -17.69 0.87
CA PHE A 41 -8.22 -18.78 0.13
C PHE A 41 -8.82 -20.15 0.54
N LYS A 42 -8.93 -20.43 1.84
CA LYS A 42 -9.57 -21.64 2.34
C LYS A 42 -11.03 -21.77 1.87
N TRP A 43 -11.79 -20.67 1.94
CA TRP A 43 -13.16 -20.66 1.45
C TRP A 43 -13.25 -20.97 -0.04
N ARG A 44 -12.39 -20.39 -0.86
CA ARG A 44 -12.29 -20.68 -2.31
C ARG A 44 -11.93 -22.15 -2.57
N MET A 45 -11.17 -22.79 -1.70
CA MET A 45 -10.86 -24.23 -1.75
C MET A 45 -12.01 -25.13 -1.27
N GLY A 46 -13.17 -24.57 -0.92
CA GLY A 46 -14.30 -25.35 -0.39
C GLY A 46 -14.10 -25.83 1.05
N ILE A 47 -13.09 -25.35 1.76
CA ILE A 47 -12.85 -25.71 3.16
C ILE A 47 -13.84 -24.93 4.03
N VAL A 48 -14.69 -25.68 4.74
CA VAL A 48 -15.68 -25.12 5.66
C VAL A 48 -14.99 -24.47 6.85
N LEU A 49 -15.27 -23.19 7.08
CA LEU A 49 -14.74 -22.46 8.23
C LEU A 49 -15.57 -22.78 9.48
N PRO A 50 -14.95 -22.78 10.68
CA PRO A 50 -15.69 -22.95 11.93
C PRO A 50 -16.81 -21.91 12.08
N PRO A 51 -17.99 -22.26 12.62
CA PRO A 51 -19.11 -21.32 12.79
C PRO A 51 -18.78 -20.15 13.71
N ASP A 52 -17.89 -20.34 14.69
CA ASP A 52 -17.45 -19.34 15.66
C ASP A 52 -16.32 -18.44 15.18
N TYR A 53 -16.06 -18.48 13.89
CA TYR A 53 -15.02 -17.65 13.29
C TYR A 53 -15.31 -16.15 13.49
N PRO A 54 -14.41 -15.39 14.16
CA PRO A 54 -14.64 -13.98 14.48
C PRO A 54 -14.48 -13.09 13.24
N ARG A 55 -15.53 -13.07 12.42
CA ARG A 55 -15.55 -12.36 11.10
C ARG A 55 -15.16 -10.89 11.19
N PHE A 56 -15.46 -10.22 12.32
CA PHE A 56 -15.21 -8.78 12.50
C PHE A 56 -13.73 -8.42 12.72
N LEU A 57 -12.95 -9.34 13.33
CA LEU A 57 -11.52 -9.11 13.59
C LEU A 57 -10.64 -9.27 12.34
N PHE A 58 -11.16 -9.94 11.31
CA PHE A 58 -10.37 -10.39 10.17
C PHE A 58 -10.91 -9.91 8.83
N THR A 59 -11.71 -8.84 8.80
CA THR A 59 -12.07 -8.23 7.54
C THR A 59 -10.85 -7.48 7.01
N GLY A 60 -10.21 -8.02 5.98
CA GLY A 60 -9.04 -7.42 5.33
C GLY A 60 -9.27 -5.94 4.97
N LEU A 61 -10.53 -5.55 4.69
CA LEU A 61 -10.91 -4.17 4.41
C LEU A 61 -10.59 -3.22 5.58
N HIS A 62 -10.90 -3.56 6.82
CA HIS A 62 -10.59 -2.70 7.98
C HIS A 62 -9.09 -2.50 8.15
N ALA A 63 -8.31 -3.56 7.95
CA ALA A 63 -6.86 -3.47 8.00
C ALA A 63 -6.29 -2.58 6.87
N VAL A 64 -6.85 -2.66 5.66
CA VAL A 64 -6.49 -1.76 4.54
C VAL A 64 -6.84 -0.32 4.85
N ILE A 65 -8.00 -0.04 5.47
CA ILE A 65 -8.37 1.32 5.92
C ILE A 65 -7.33 1.86 6.91
N ILE A 66 -6.89 1.05 7.87
CA ILE A 66 -5.82 1.43 8.80
C ILE A 66 -4.54 1.79 8.02
N PHE A 67 -4.15 1.00 7.02
CA PHE A 67 -3.00 1.34 6.16
C PHE A 67 -3.18 2.68 5.44
N PHE A 68 -4.36 2.96 4.88
CA PHE A 68 -4.62 4.23 4.20
C PHE A 68 -4.51 5.43 5.17
N VAL A 69 -5.07 5.30 6.37
CA VAL A 69 -4.96 6.35 7.40
C VAL A 69 -3.50 6.57 7.80
N LEU A 70 -2.75 5.49 8.06
CA LEU A 70 -1.33 5.58 8.44
C LEU A 70 -0.46 6.14 7.31
N SER A 71 -0.71 5.74 6.06
CA SER A 71 -0.02 6.26 4.88
C SER A 71 -0.32 7.75 4.68
N GLY A 72 -1.60 8.13 4.73
CA GLY A 72 -2.02 9.53 4.61
C GLY A 72 -1.40 10.41 5.68
N PHE A 73 -1.46 9.97 6.96
CA PHE A 73 -0.82 10.67 8.07
C PHE A 73 0.68 10.84 7.88
N LEU A 74 1.39 9.74 7.63
CA LEU A 74 2.85 9.77 7.55
C LEU A 74 3.34 10.62 6.38
N ILE A 75 2.70 10.50 5.23
CA ILE A 75 3.08 11.27 4.04
C ILE A 75 2.80 12.74 4.25
N THR A 76 1.62 13.09 4.76
CA THR A 76 1.29 14.49 5.09
C THR A 76 2.30 15.08 6.06
N TYR A 77 2.62 14.35 7.13
CA TYR A 77 3.62 14.78 8.10
C TYR A 77 5.00 15.02 7.46
N LEU A 78 5.49 14.06 6.64
CA LEU A 78 6.79 14.20 5.98
C LEU A 78 6.83 15.37 5.00
N LEU A 79 5.74 15.62 4.26
CA LEU A 79 5.62 16.78 3.37
C LEU A 79 5.60 18.10 4.15
N LEU A 80 4.89 18.15 5.29
CA LEU A 80 4.88 19.33 6.17
C LEU A 80 6.27 19.62 6.77
N VAL A 81 7.00 18.59 7.19
CA VAL A 81 8.38 18.72 7.66
C VAL A 81 9.31 19.23 6.55
N GLU A 82 9.15 18.72 5.32
CA GLU A 82 9.91 19.20 4.16
C GLU A 82 9.60 20.68 3.87
N ILE A 83 8.32 21.07 3.86
CA ILE A 83 7.90 22.46 3.69
C ILE A 83 8.48 23.37 4.79
N HIS A 84 8.44 22.91 6.04
CA HIS A 84 8.97 23.69 7.17
C HIS A 84 10.48 23.91 7.06
N LYS A 85 11.24 22.90 6.58
CA LYS A 85 12.69 22.95 6.45
C LYS A 85 13.15 23.71 5.19
N THR A 86 12.44 23.58 4.07
CA THR A 86 12.89 24.05 2.74
C THR A 86 11.99 25.08 2.09
N GLY A 87 10.85 25.39 2.70
CA GLY A 87 9.84 26.30 2.16
C GLY A 87 8.96 25.69 1.05
N THR A 88 9.27 24.48 0.55
CA THR A 88 8.54 23.85 -0.55
C THR A 88 8.64 22.32 -0.50
N VAL A 89 7.92 21.64 -1.42
CA VAL A 89 7.99 20.17 -1.62
C VAL A 89 8.73 19.86 -2.91
N SER A 90 9.72 18.99 -2.85
CA SER A 90 10.34 18.41 -4.04
C SER A 90 9.55 17.22 -4.56
N VAL A 91 8.48 17.51 -5.35
CA VAL A 91 7.57 16.50 -5.92
C VAL A 91 8.32 15.39 -6.69
N PRO A 92 9.32 15.68 -7.56
CA PRO A 92 10.04 14.62 -8.26
C PRO A 92 10.82 13.69 -7.33
N LYS A 93 11.46 14.22 -6.28
CA LYS A 93 12.16 13.41 -5.28
C LYS A 93 11.19 12.53 -4.48
N PHE A 94 10.01 13.06 -4.20
CA PHE A 94 8.95 12.28 -3.54
C PHE A 94 8.53 11.09 -4.41
N TYR A 95 8.20 11.32 -5.70
CA TYR A 95 7.78 10.27 -6.62
C TYR A 95 8.86 9.20 -6.80
N LEU A 96 10.11 9.60 -7.01
CA LEU A 96 11.21 8.66 -7.17
C LEU A 96 11.34 7.72 -5.95
N ARG A 97 11.29 8.27 -4.73
CA ARG A 97 11.37 7.47 -3.50
C ARG A 97 10.20 6.47 -3.37
N ARG A 98 9.00 6.84 -3.81
CA ARG A 98 7.82 5.98 -3.77
C ARG A 98 7.86 4.93 -4.86
N ALA A 99 8.15 5.32 -6.09
CA ALA A 99 8.29 4.40 -7.21
C ALA A 99 9.32 3.29 -6.92
N LEU A 100 10.52 3.64 -6.47
CA LEU A 100 11.55 2.66 -6.11
C LEU A 100 11.15 1.73 -4.96
N ARG A 101 10.23 2.16 -4.10
CA ARG A 101 9.76 1.35 -2.97
C ARG A 101 8.62 0.41 -3.33
N ILE A 102 7.68 0.84 -4.20
CA ILE A 102 6.40 0.14 -4.44
C ILE A 102 6.43 -0.61 -5.77
N TRP A 103 6.86 0.04 -6.85
CA TRP A 103 6.76 -0.51 -8.21
C TRP A 103 7.48 -1.84 -8.42
N PRO A 104 8.69 -2.08 -7.89
CA PRO A 104 9.35 -3.37 -8.12
C PRO A 104 8.51 -4.53 -7.60
N VAL A 105 8.02 -4.45 -6.37
CA VAL A 105 7.18 -5.50 -5.77
C VAL A 105 5.83 -5.61 -6.49
N TYR A 106 5.23 -4.48 -6.84
CA TYR A 106 3.97 -4.44 -7.58
C TYR A 106 4.08 -5.18 -8.93
N TYR A 107 5.06 -4.81 -9.77
CA TYR A 107 5.21 -5.44 -11.09
C TYR A 107 5.65 -6.90 -11.01
N VAL A 108 6.44 -7.27 -10.01
CA VAL A 108 6.74 -8.68 -9.73
C VAL A 108 5.45 -9.44 -9.42
N THR A 109 4.57 -8.88 -8.57
CA THR A 109 3.28 -9.51 -8.25
C THR A 109 2.38 -9.62 -9.46
N VAL A 110 2.29 -8.58 -10.30
CA VAL A 110 1.53 -8.60 -11.56
C VAL A 110 2.10 -9.66 -12.51
N PHE A 111 3.40 -9.72 -12.69
CA PHE A 111 4.05 -10.69 -13.56
C PHE A 111 3.79 -12.14 -13.12
N PHE A 112 4.01 -12.44 -11.85
CA PHE A 112 3.74 -13.78 -11.34
C PHE A 112 2.25 -14.10 -11.36
N GLY A 113 1.40 -13.17 -10.93
CA GLY A 113 -0.04 -13.38 -10.82
C GLY A 113 -0.78 -13.51 -12.15
N LEU A 114 -0.37 -12.78 -13.17
CA LEU A 114 -1.06 -12.76 -14.47
C LEU A 114 -0.38 -13.59 -15.56
N ILE A 115 0.89 -13.96 -15.40
CA ILE A 115 1.62 -14.71 -16.42
C ILE A 115 2.10 -16.04 -15.85
N VAL A 116 2.95 -16.04 -14.82
CA VAL A 116 3.63 -17.25 -14.37
C VAL A 116 2.66 -18.27 -13.78
N ILE A 117 1.83 -17.86 -12.83
CA ILE A 117 0.87 -18.79 -12.18
C ILE A 117 -0.15 -19.33 -13.16
N PRO A 118 -0.79 -18.53 -14.04
CA PRO A 118 -1.67 -19.06 -15.07
C PRO A 118 -0.99 -20.10 -15.99
N LEU A 119 0.25 -19.87 -16.40
CA LEU A 119 1.00 -20.83 -17.22
C LEU A 119 1.28 -22.13 -16.48
N ILE A 120 1.66 -22.07 -15.20
CA ILE A 120 1.89 -23.27 -14.37
C ILE A 120 0.59 -24.06 -14.19
N VAL A 121 -0.52 -23.38 -13.91
CA VAL A 121 -1.84 -24.01 -13.75
C VAL A 121 -2.26 -24.71 -15.06
N GLN A 122 -2.11 -24.03 -16.19
CA GLN A 122 -2.43 -24.60 -17.49
C GLN A 122 -1.55 -25.82 -17.81
N ALA A 123 -0.26 -25.75 -17.56
CA ALA A 123 0.70 -26.85 -17.82
C ALA A 123 0.49 -28.06 -16.90
N SER A 124 0.06 -27.83 -15.65
CA SER A 124 -0.18 -28.90 -14.68
C SER A 124 -1.50 -29.64 -14.86
N GLY A 125 -2.42 -29.11 -15.68
CA GLY A 125 -3.80 -29.61 -15.80
C GLY A 125 -4.64 -29.46 -14.52
N PHE A 126 -4.17 -28.66 -13.57
CA PHE A 126 -4.85 -28.41 -12.31
C PHE A 126 -6.10 -27.54 -12.53
N THR A 127 -7.27 -28.13 -12.28
CA THR A 127 -8.59 -27.47 -12.47
C THR A 127 -9.19 -26.96 -11.15
N GLY A 128 -8.33 -26.67 -10.16
CA GLY A 128 -8.74 -26.21 -8.85
C GLY A 128 -9.10 -24.72 -8.80
N VAL A 129 -8.97 -24.16 -7.61
CA VAL A 129 -9.37 -22.79 -7.20
C VAL A 129 -8.76 -21.66 -8.06
N PHE A 130 -7.65 -21.93 -8.75
CA PHE A 130 -6.98 -20.98 -9.62
C PHE A 130 -7.28 -21.27 -11.09
N VAL A 131 -8.52 -21.05 -11.52
CA VAL A 131 -8.80 -20.96 -12.95
C VAL A 131 -8.27 -19.61 -13.42
N PRO A 132 -7.30 -19.57 -14.36
CA PRO A 132 -6.80 -18.31 -14.88
C PRO A 132 -7.93 -17.59 -15.61
N GLU A 133 -8.40 -16.51 -15.02
CA GLU A 133 -9.35 -15.61 -15.67
C GLU A 133 -8.63 -14.94 -16.85
N GLN A 134 -9.27 -14.93 -18.02
CA GLN A 134 -8.70 -14.27 -19.19
C GLN A 134 -8.73 -12.75 -18.99
N ILE A 135 -7.55 -12.16 -18.89
CA ILE A 135 -7.37 -10.71 -18.76
C ILE A 135 -7.46 -10.07 -20.15
N ASN A 136 -8.38 -9.14 -20.33
CA ASN A 136 -8.52 -8.40 -21.59
C ASN A 136 -7.48 -7.27 -21.73
N GLY A 137 -7.36 -6.71 -22.93
CA GLY A 137 -6.35 -5.68 -23.22
C GLY A 137 -6.47 -4.43 -22.35
N ILE A 138 -7.70 -4.01 -21.98
CA ILE A 138 -7.93 -2.85 -21.12
C ILE A 138 -7.44 -3.14 -19.68
N GLN A 139 -7.73 -4.32 -19.17
CA GLN A 139 -7.27 -4.74 -17.86
C GLN A 139 -5.73 -4.80 -17.79
N TRP A 140 -5.05 -5.28 -18.84
CA TRP A 140 -3.59 -5.22 -18.93
C TRP A 140 -3.06 -3.79 -18.84
N VAL A 141 -3.65 -2.85 -19.58
CA VAL A 141 -3.28 -1.43 -19.53
C VAL A 141 -3.47 -0.87 -18.12
N LEU A 142 -4.57 -1.20 -17.44
CA LEU A 142 -4.82 -0.75 -16.07
C LEU A 142 -3.80 -1.28 -15.08
N TYR A 143 -3.40 -2.55 -15.18
CA TYR A 143 -2.31 -3.08 -14.35
C TYR A 143 -0.98 -2.38 -14.64
N LEU A 144 -0.64 -2.13 -15.90
CA LEU A 144 0.59 -1.44 -16.28
C LEU A 144 0.62 0.02 -15.81
N LEU A 145 -0.54 0.69 -15.77
CA LEU A 145 -0.69 2.07 -15.32
C LEU A 145 -0.91 2.23 -13.81
N LEU A 146 -0.70 1.17 -13.01
CA LEU A 146 -0.89 1.19 -11.54
C LEU A 146 -2.33 1.56 -11.12
N ALA A 147 -3.31 1.19 -11.94
CA ALA A 147 -4.73 1.39 -11.69
C ALA A 147 -5.53 0.07 -11.52
N PRO A 148 -5.04 -0.93 -10.75
CA PRO A 148 -5.72 -2.20 -10.57
C PRO A 148 -7.10 -2.08 -9.89
N ASN A 149 -7.36 -0.98 -9.18
CA ASN A 149 -8.66 -0.67 -8.61
C ASN A 149 -9.76 -0.43 -9.66
N ALA A 150 -9.39 -0.07 -10.89
CA ALA A 150 -10.33 0.14 -11.98
C ALA A 150 -10.58 -1.11 -12.82
N VAL A 151 -9.81 -2.18 -12.64
CA VAL A 151 -9.92 -3.41 -13.43
C VAL A 151 -11.32 -4.02 -13.38
N GLY A 152 -11.98 -3.98 -12.22
CA GLY A 152 -13.33 -4.52 -12.02
C GLY A 152 -14.43 -3.84 -12.85
N PHE A 153 -14.20 -2.63 -13.37
CA PHE A 153 -15.16 -1.96 -14.25
C PHE A 153 -15.14 -2.52 -15.70
N PHE A 154 -14.09 -3.24 -16.07
CA PHE A 154 -13.85 -3.72 -17.44
C PHE A 154 -13.82 -5.24 -17.55
N GLY A 155 -14.15 -5.95 -16.47
CA GLY A 155 -14.20 -7.40 -16.42
C GLY A 155 -13.89 -7.93 -15.03
N THR A 156 -13.90 -9.26 -14.88
CA THR A 156 -13.57 -9.89 -13.60
C THR A 156 -12.08 -9.72 -13.31
N PRO A 157 -11.68 -9.16 -12.16
CA PRO A 157 -10.27 -9.11 -11.76
C PRO A 157 -9.75 -10.53 -11.53
N SER A 158 -8.48 -10.78 -11.87
CA SER A 158 -7.85 -12.05 -11.52
C SER A 158 -7.83 -12.26 -10.02
N SER A 159 -8.25 -13.43 -9.58
CA SER A 159 -8.30 -13.81 -8.17
C SER A 159 -6.95 -13.69 -7.46
N ILE A 160 -5.86 -13.82 -8.21
CA ILE A 160 -4.48 -13.75 -7.71
C ILE A 160 -4.03 -12.30 -7.47
N THR A 161 -4.48 -11.37 -8.30
CA THR A 161 -4.06 -9.96 -8.26
C THR A 161 -5.14 -9.03 -7.75
N ALA A 162 -6.30 -9.56 -7.37
CA ALA A 162 -7.43 -8.76 -6.89
C ALA A 162 -7.02 -7.84 -5.71
N GLN A 163 -6.17 -8.30 -4.79
CA GLN A 163 -5.69 -7.53 -3.64
C GLN A 163 -4.86 -6.30 -4.01
N LEU A 164 -4.37 -6.17 -5.24
CA LEU A 164 -3.61 -5.01 -5.70
C LEU A 164 -4.47 -3.73 -5.81
N TRP A 165 -5.81 -3.84 -5.74
CA TRP A 165 -6.71 -2.68 -5.81
C TRP A 165 -6.34 -1.58 -4.80
N SER A 166 -5.91 -1.96 -3.62
CA SER A 166 -5.54 -1.03 -2.56
C SER A 166 -4.26 -0.24 -2.91
N ILE A 167 -3.30 -0.89 -3.57
CA ILE A 167 -2.08 -0.24 -4.07
C ILE A 167 -2.43 0.80 -5.14
N GLY A 168 -3.38 0.50 -6.03
CA GLY A 168 -3.86 1.46 -7.01
C GLY A 168 -4.41 2.74 -6.39
N ILE A 169 -5.25 2.61 -5.37
CA ILE A 169 -5.77 3.78 -4.63
C ILE A 169 -4.64 4.56 -3.93
N GLU A 170 -3.68 3.85 -3.36
CA GLU A 170 -2.54 4.46 -2.69
C GLU A 170 -1.65 5.23 -3.67
N GLU A 171 -1.36 4.69 -4.86
CA GLU A 171 -0.61 5.37 -5.91
C GLU A 171 -1.32 6.61 -6.45
N GLN A 172 -2.64 6.56 -6.66
CA GLN A 172 -3.45 7.72 -7.04
C GLN A 172 -3.36 8.84 -5.99
N PHE A 173 -3.43 8.48 -4.71
CA PHE A 173 -3.22 9.43 -3.62
C PHE A 173 -1.80 10.02 -3.67
N TYR A 174 -0.76 9.22 -3.91
CA TYR A 174 0.62 9.69 -3.99
C TYR A 174 0.88 10.62 -5.17
N ILE A 175 0.15 10.47 -6.27
CA ILE A 175 0.25 11.38 -7.41
C ILE A 175 -0.33 12.76 -7.05
N ILE A 176 -1.49 12.79 -6.43
CA ILE A 176 -2.26 14.01 -6.19
C ILE A 176 -1.73 14.77 -4.96
N TRP A 177 -1.49 14.07 -3.85
CA TRP A 177 -1.29 14.68 -2.54
C TRP A 177 -0.04 15.58 -2.42
N PRO A 178 1.16 15.22 -2.96
CA PRO A 178 2.34 16.09 -2.90
C PRO A 178 2.16 17.38 -3.70
N VAL A 179 1.43 17.33 -4.81
CA VAL A 179 1.13 18.50 -5.64
C VAL A 179 0.20 19.44 -4.87
N LEU A 180 -0.89 18.91 -4.31
CA LEU A 180 -1.80 19.69 -3.46
C LEU A 180 -1.07 20.26 -2.24
N SER A 181 -0.21 19.47 -1.59
CA SER A 181 0.59 19.92 -0.45
C SER A 181 1.52 21.07 -0.81
N LYS A 182 2.10 21.05 -2.01
CA LYS A 182 2.94 22.13 -2.52
C LYS A 182 2.13 23.41 -2.79
N ILE A 183 0.97 23.29 -3.41
CA ILE A 183 0.09 24.42 -3.76
C ILE A 183 -0.51 25.06 -2.49
N PHE A 184 -0.99 24.22 -1.57
CA PHE A 184 -1.68 24.66 -0.36
C PHE A 184 -0.78 24.66 0.89
N ALA A 185 0.55 24.79 0.73
CA ALA A 185 1.53 24.72 1.82
C ALA A 185 1.17 25.58 3.04
N ARG A 186 0.62 26.78 2.81
CA ARG A 186 0.19 27.73 3.86
C ARG A 186 -1.24 27.49 4.37
N ARG A 187 -2.06 26.67 3.68
CA ARG A 187 -3.47 26.41 3.97
C ARG A 187 -3.81 24.93 3.94
N MET A 188 -2.86 24.09 4.36
CA MET A 188 -3.01 22.63 4.32
C MET A 188 -4.27 22.14 5.04
N LEU A 189 -4.65 22.77 6.16
CA LEU A 189 -5.86 22.45 6.89
C LEU A 189 -7.12 22.66 6.03
N VAL A 190 -7.16 23.76 5.25
CA VAL A 190 -8.27 24.07 4.34
C VAL A 190 -8.35 23.04 3.22
N ALA A 191 -7.21 22.61 2.68
CA ALA A 191 -7.16 21.54 1.67
C ALA A 191 -7.68 20.22 2.23
N LEU A 192 -7.29 19.84 3.45
CA LEU A 192 -7.79 18.64 4.14
C LEU A 192 -9.30 18.69 4.36
N ILE A 193 -9.82 19.81 4.85
CA ILE A 193 -11.27 20.00 5.06
C ILE A 193 -12.00 19.91 3.72
N GLY A 194 -11.47 20.52 2.65
CA GLY A 194 -12.03 20.44 1.30
C GLY A 194 -12.14 19.01 0.77
N VAL A 195 -11.09 18.20 0.96
CA VAL A 195 -11.09 16.78 0.56
C VAL A 195 -12.12 15.97 1.36
N ILE A 196 -12.28 16.25 2.66
CA ILE A 196 -13.26 15.56 3.50
C ILE A 196 -14.69 15.97 3.13
N ALA A 197 -14.92 17.25 2.84
CA ALA A 197 -16.25 17.79 2.50
C ALA A 197 -16.73 17.37 1.10
N PHE A 198 -15.81 17.00 0.20
CA PHE A 198 -16.16 16.57 -1.16
C PHE A 198 -16.60 15.09 -1.25
N LYS A 199 -16.52 14.34 -0.17
CA LYS A 199 -16.91 12.92 -0.08
C LYS A 199 -18.39 12.76 0.28
#